data_79cae98f3c40a67f38916e7690a1ae94
#
_entry.id   79cae98f3c40a67f38916e7690a1ae94
#
_cell.length_a   1.000
_cell.length_b   1.000
_cell.length_c   1.000
_cell.angle_alpha   90.00
_cell.angle_beta   90.00
_cell.angle_gamma   90.00
#
_symmetry.space_group_name_H-M   'P 1'
#
loop_
_entity.id
_entity.type
_entity.pdbx_description
1 polymer ?
#
loop_
_entity_poly.entity_id
_entity_poly.type
_entity_poly.pdbx_seq_one_letter_code
_entity_poly.pdbx_strand_id
1 'polypeptide(L)'
;YEFVDSTMWMLSKDLLVIEFTARDKGLGLIGRKSTSYKNFDLNKPIPPEIMKGSQDIVVLDSALYKDNSFWDNARHDSLNEREKKIYTMVDTIKSLPAYKTYVDVITLFVTGYKTLGKVDLGPYFTVFSFNEIEGYRFRLGGKTNQDFNKHLRLEGFVAYGTKNEQFNYSFGTRYLFTTKPRMGVGFKYRHDVMQLGQSDNAFQDDNILASLFR
;
A
#
# COMPACT_ATOMS: atom_id res chain seq x y z
N TYR A 1 -21.09 -3.42 -26.90
CA TYR A 1 -21.50 -4.80 -26.81
C TYR A 1 -21.14 -5.50 -28.13
N GLU A 2 -20.86 -6.79 -28.05
CA GLU A 2 -20.55 -7.67 -29.18
C GLU A 2 -21.49 -8.87 -29.14
N PHE A 3 -21.99 -9.30 -30.31
CA PHE A 3 -22.86 -10.45 -30.39
C PHE A 3 -22.01 -11.72 -30.53
N VAL A 4 -21.98 -12.53 -29.47
CA VAL A 4 -21.08 -13.68 -29.34
C VAL A 4 -21.80 -14.97 -29.69
N ASP A 5 -21.13 -15.81 -30.48
CA ASP A 5 -21.59 -17.15 -30.93
C ASP A 5 -23.04 -17.15 -31.47
N SER A 6 -23.45 -16.03 -32.06
CA SER A 6 -24.83 -15.85 -32.58
C SER A 6 -25.92 -16.16 -31.55
N THR A 7 -25.61 -16.01 -30.26
CA THR A 7 -26.49 -16.43 -29.16
C THR A 7 -26.90 -15.26 -28.27
N MET A 8 -25.92 -14.42 -27.84
CA MET A 8 -26.20 -13.30 -26.91
C MET A 8 -25.26 -12.12 -27.07
N TRP A 9 -25.73 -10.97 -26.60
CA TRP A 9 -24.93 -9.75 -26.53
C TRP A 9 -24.08 -9.72 -25.27
N MET A 10 -22.76 -9.62 -25.41
CA MET A 10 -21.80 -9.49 -24.32
C MET A 10 -21.21 -8.09 -24.29
N LEU A 11 -20.89 -7.60 -23.11
CA LEU A 11 -20.20 -6.33 -22.93
C LEU A 11 -18.78 -6.45 -23.48
N SER A 12 -18.47 -5.77 -24.57
CA SER A 12 -17.14 -5.82 -25.20
C SER A 12 -16.23 -4.64 -24.82
N LYS A 13 -16.84 -3.52 -24.42
CA LYS A 13 -16.09 -2.33 -23.98
C LYS A 13 -16.90 -1.49 -23.02
N ASP A 14 -16.25 -1.01 -21.94
CA ASP A 14 -16.80 0.00 -21.06
C ASP A 14 -15.86 1.21 -20.93
N LEU A 15 -16.40 2.35 -20.59
CA LEU A 15 -15.67 3.57 -20.28
C LEU A 15 -16.21 4.19 -19.00
N LEU A 16 -15.35 4.19 -17.97
CA LEU A 16 -15.63 4.87 -16.71
C LEU A 16 -14.92 6.24 -16.73
N VAL A 17 -15.67 7.29 -16.49
CA VAL A 17 -15.16 8.66 -16.31
C VAL A 17 -15.51 9.11 -14.91
N ILE A 18 -14.53 9.50 -14.12
CA ILE A 18 -14.70 9.98 -12.76
C ILE A 18 -14.08 11.38 -12.67
N GLU A 19 -14.87 12.33 -12.21
CA GLU A 19 -14.43 13.69 -11.97
C GLU A 19 -14.28 13.92 -10.47
N PHE A 20 -13.11 14.38 -10.05
CA PHE A 20 -12.82 14.74 -8.68
C PHE A 20 -12.55 16.23 -8.59
N THR A 21 -13.36 16.92 -7.81
CA THR A 21 -13.14 18.33 -7.49
C THR A 21 -12.96 18.48 -5.99
N ALA A 22 -11.78 18.89 -5.55
CA ALA A 22 -11.48 19.05 -4.13
C ALA A 22 -12.08 20.34 -3.52
N ARG A 23 -12.48 21.30 -4.36
CA ARG A 23 -13.06 22.60 -3.96
C ARG A 23 -13.89 23.16 -5.10
N ASP A 24 -14.96 23.90 -4.79
CA ASP A 24 -15.87 24.52 -5.78
C ASP A 24 -15.22 25.41 -6.85
N LYS A 25 -13.99 25.87 -6.61
CA LYS A 25 -13.17 26.67 -7.56
C LYS A 25 -11.75 26.13 -7.73
N GLY A 26 -11.52 24.83 -7.47
CA GLY A 26 -10.23 24.18 -7.59
C GLY A 26 -10.01 23.50 -8.94
N LEU A 27 -8.75 23.10 -9.19
CA LEU A 27 -8.44 22.23 -10.31
C LEU A 27 -9.11 20.87 -10.09
N GLY A 28 -9.97 20.48 -11.01
CA GLY A 28 -10.56 19.15 -11.05
C GLY A 28 -9.60 18.13 -11.67
N LEU A 29 -9.66 16.91 -11.17
CA LEU A 29 -8.99 15.76 -11.76
C LEU A 29 -10.01 14.89 -12.47
N ILE A 30 -9.73 14.51 -13.72
CA ILE A 30 -10.58 13.63 -14.50
C ILE A 30 -9.86 12.29 -14.66
N GLY A 31 -10.37 11.25 -14.02
CA GLY A 31 -9.93 9.87 -14.20
C GLY A 31 -10.74 9.20 -15.33
N ARG A 32 -10.08 8.57 -16.28
CA ARG A 32 -10.71 7.78 -17.34
C ARG A 32 -10.16 6.36 -17.32
N LYS A 33 -11.06 5.38 -17.29
CA LYS A 33 -10.72 3.96 -17.39
C LYS A 33 -11.53 3.36 -18.53
N SER A 34 -10.85 2.82 -19.52
CA SER A 34 -11.46 2.02 -20.59
C SER A 34 -11.10 0.55 -20.36
N THR A 35 -12.10 -0.32 -20.36
CA THR A 35 -11.91 -1.76 -20.26
C THR A 35 -12.46 -2.42 -21.52
N SER A 36 -11.68 -3.31 -22.13
CA SER A 36 -12.12 -4.10 -23.28
C SER A 36 -12.12 -5.58 -22.93
N TYR A 37 -13.15 -6.29 -23.40
CA TYR A 37 -13.38 -7.72 -23.19
C TYR A 37 -13.37 -8.43 -24.54
N LYS A 38 -12.64 -9.52 -24.66
CA LYS A 38 -12.56 -10.37 -25.86
C LYS A 38 -12.47 -11.84 -25.47
N ASN A 39 -12.62 -12.72 -26.42
CA ASN A 39 -12.49 -14.17 -26.26
C ASN A 39 -13.48 -14.72 -25.23
N PHE A 40 -14.75 -14.43 -25.42
CA PHE A 40 -15.80 -14.93 -24.54
C PHE A 40 -15.95 -16.45 -24.71
N ASP A 41 -15.84 -17.17 -23.62
CA ASP A 41 -16.15 -18.60 -23.53
C ASP A 41 -17.51 -18.78 -22.88
N LEU A 42 -18.52 -19.13 -23.69
CA LEU A 42 -19.89 -19.31 -23.22
C LEU A 42 -20.15 -20.78 -22.89
N ASN A 43 -20.93 -20.99 -21.84
CA ASN A 43 -21.42 -22.33 -21.45
C ASN A 43 -20.33 -23.37 -21.17
N LYS A 44 -19.09 -22.96 -20.93
CA LYS A 44 -18.03 -23.88 -20.48
C LYS A 44 -18.02 -23.98 -18.96
N PRO A 45 -17.83 -25.18 -18.38
CA PRO A 45 -17.71 -25.33 -16.94
C PRO A 45 -16.45 -24.57 -16.46
N ILE A 46 -16.62 -23.75 -15.42
CA ILE A 46 -15.49 -23.05 -14.80
C ILE A 46 -14.61 -24.08 -14.08
N PRO A 47 -13.29 -24.10 -14.34
CA PRO A 47 -12.39 -25.02 -13.65
C PRO A 47 -12.51 -24.90 -12.13
N PRO A 48 -12.61 -26.02 -11.39
CA PRO A 48 -12.79 -26.00 -9.94
C PRO A 48 -11.66 -25.26 -9.20
N GLU A 49 -10.48 -25.16 -9.79
CA GLU A 49 -9.30 -24.46 -9.25
C GLU A 49 -9.54 -22.96 -9.16
N ILE A 50 -10.27 -22.38 -10.12
CA ILE A 50 -10.65 -20.96 -10.12
C ILE A 50 -11.68 -20.69 -9.02
N MET A 51 -12.64 -21.59 -8.84
CA MET A 51 -13.72 -21.45 -7.86
C MET A 51 -13.25 -21.67 -6.41
N LYS A 52 -12.18 -22.42 -6.19
CA LYS A 52 -11.63 -22.70 -4.86
C LYS A 52 -10.62 -21.66 -4.37
N GLY A 53 -10.24 -20.71 -5.20
CA GLY A 53 -9.36 -19.61 -4.82
C GLY A 53 -10.02 -18.73 -3.77
N SER A 54 -9.32 -18.45 -2.68
CA SER A 54 -9.76 -17.51 -1.63
C SER A 54 -9.63 -16.03 -2.02
N GLN A 55 -9.26 -15.74 -3.26
CA GLN A 55 -9.02 -14.40 -3.77
C GLN A 55 -9.73 -14.19 -5.11
N ASP A 56 -10.49 -13.11 -5.20
CA ASP A 56 -11.19 -12.70 -6.43
C ASP A 56 -10.22 -12.27 -7.55
N ILE A 57 -8.99 -11.87 -7.17
CA ILE A 57 -7.94 -11.42 -8.10
C ILE A 57 -6.65 -12.19 -7.81
N VAL A 58 -6.15 -12.90 -8.79
CA VAL A 58 -4.86 -13.60 -8.75
C VAL A 58 -3.89 -12.87 -9.66
N VAL A 59 -2.84 -12.27 -9.07
CA VAL A 59 -1.74 -11.66 -9.82
C VAL A 59 -0.57 -12.65 -9.83
N LEU A 60 -0.19 -13.10 -11.01
CA LEU A 60 0.97 -13.98 -11.18
C LEU A 60 2.26 -13.19 -10.92
N ASP A 61 3.23 -13.80 -10.25
CA ASP A 61 4.52 -13.16 -9.99
C ASP A 61 5.22 -12.71 -11.27
N SER A 62 5.03 -13.46 -12.37
CA SER A 62 5.56 -13.11 -13.69
C SER A 62 4.92 -11.87 -14.34
N ALA A 63 3.77 -11.41 -13.85
CA ALA A 63 3.07 -10.26 -14.44
C ALA A 63 3.83 -8.93 -14.25
N LEU A 64 4.62 -8.84 -13.17
CA LEU A 64 5.43 -7.65 -12.86
C LEU A 64 6.69 -7.52 -13.73
N TYR A 65 7.11 -8.60 -14.39
CA TYR A 65 8.36 -8.68 -15.16
C TYR A 65 8.13 -8.80 -16.67
N LYS A 66 6.90 -8.54 -17.13
CA LYS A 66 6.59 -8.56 -18.56
C LYS A 66 7.16 -7.32 -19.24
N ASP A 67 7.81 -7.52 -20.38
CA ASP A 67 8.36 -6.46 -21.19
C ASP A 67 7.29 -5.77 -22.06
N ASN A 68 7.70 -4.71 -22.74
CA ASN A 68 6.80 -3.94 -23.59
C ASN A 68 6.28 -4.78 -24.78
N SER A 69 7.07 -5.71 -25.29
CA SER A 69 6.68 -6.55 -26.43
C SER A 69 5.53 -7.49 -26.05
N PHE A 70 5.56 -8.02 -24.82
CA PHE A 70 4.44 -8.79 -24.30
C PHE A 70 3.16 -7.94 -24.25
N TRP A 71 3.25 -6.72 -23.70
CA TRP A 71 2.08 -5.85 -23.57
C TRP A 71 1.53 -5.39 -24.90
N ASP A 72 2.39 -5.13 -25.91
CA ASP A 72 1.96 -4.75 -27.25
C ASP A 72 1.18 -5.87 -27.95
N ASN A 73 1.56 -7.13 -27.71
CA ASN A 73 0.84 -8.31 -28.23
C ASN A 73 -0.41 -8.67 -27.39
N ALA A 74 -0.37 -8.46 -26.09
CA ALA A 74 -1.47 -8.82 -25.19
C ALA A 74 -2.61 -7.79 -25.17
N ARG A 75 -2.37 -6.56 -25.62
CA ARG A 75 -3.41 -5.53 -25.69
C ARG A 75 -4.47 -5.88 -26.72
N HIS A 76 -5.72 -5.72 -26.36
CA HIS A 76 -6.84 -5.91 -27.28
C HIS A 76 -6.89 -4.82 -28.36
N ASP A 77 -6.59 -3.58 -27.94
CA ASP A 77 -6.54 -2.41 -28.82
C ASP A 77 -5.11 -1.85 -28.81
N SER A 78 -4.55 -1.53 -29.99
CA SER A 78 -3.27 -0.85 -30.08
C SER A 78 -3.34 0.54 -29.48
N LEU A 79 -2.25 0.96 -28.81
CA LEU A 79 -2.15 2.32 -28.29
C LEU A 79 -2.15 3.35 -29.42
N ASN A 80 -2.97 4.38 -29.29
CA ASN A 80 -2.89 5.53 -30.19
C ASN A 80 -1.69 6.43 -29.81
N GLU A 81 -1.34 7.38 -30.69
CA GLU A 81 -0.18 8.25 -30.50
C GLU A 81 -0.25 9.10 -29.23
N ARG A 82 -1.44 9.48 -28.80
CA ARG A 82 -1.65 10.24 -27.56
C ARG A 82 -1.37 9.37 -26.33
N GLU A 83 -1.80 8.13 -26.36
CA GLU A 83 -1.55 7.16 -25.28
C GLU A 83 -0.07 6.82 -25.17
N LYS A 84 0.62 6.58 -26.28
CA LYS A 84 2.07 6.38 -26.30
C LYS A 84 2.82 7.56 -25.68
N LYS A 85 2.42 8.80 -26.00
CA LYS A 85 3.00 10.00 -25.40
C LYS A 85 2.77 10.09 -23.89
N ILE A 86 1.63 9.59 -23.38
CA ILE A 86 1.38 9.53 -21.94
C ILE A 86 2.37 8.59 -21.25
N TYR A 87 2.64 7.40 -21.81
CA TYR A 87 3.64 6.48 -21.24
C TYR A 87 5.03 7.12 -21.19
N THR A 88 5.48 7.74 -22.29
CA THR A 88 6.77 8.44 -22.34
C THR A 88 6.81 9.60 -21.32
N MET A 89 5.74 10.35 -21.19
CA MET A 89 5.64 11.43 -20.20
C MET A 89 5.73 10.89 -18.77
N VAL A 90 5.02 9.81 -18.44
CA VAL A 90 5.06 9.16 -17.13
C VAL A 90 6.45 8.65 -16.79
N ASP A 91 7.13 8.02 -17.75
CA ASP A 91 8.50 7.52 -17.57
C ASP A 91 9.49 8.68 -17.34
N THR A 92 9.32 9.78 -18.09
CA THR A 92 10.09 11.00 -17.89
C THR A 92 9.88 11.58 -16.49
N ILE A 93 8.61 11.70 -16.04
CA ILE A 93 8.28 12.21 -14.70
C ILE A 93 8.89 11.31 -13.62
N LYS A 94 8.77 9.99 -13.75
CA LYS A 94 9.34 9.03 -12.79
C LYS A 94 10.87 9.11 -12.69
N SER A 95 11.55 9.52 -13.76
CA SER A 95 13.02 9.68 -13.78
C SER A 95 13.48 10.94 -13.05
N LEU A 96 12.61 11.93 -12.84
CA LEU A 96 12.96 13.19 -12.19
C LEU A 96 13.28 12.98 -10.69
N PRO A 97 14.40 13.52 -10.19
CA PRO A 97 14.72 13.45 -8.75
C PRO A 97 13.63 14.06 -7.88
N ALA A 98 13.01 15.17 -8.31
CA ALA A 98 11.88 15.80 -7.62
C ALA A 98 10.70 14.84 -7.45
N TYR A 99 10.36 14.04 -8.45
CA TYR A 99 9.27 13.07 -8.36
C TYR A 99 9.52 12.04 -7.25
N LYS A 100 10.76 11.49 -7.19
CA LYS A 100 11.15 10.56 -6.12
C LYS A 100 11.00 11.19 -4.74
N THR A 101 11.44 12.44 -4.59
CA THR A 101 11.28 13.18 -3.33
C THR A 101 9.81 13.37 -2.96
N TYR A 102 8.95 13.75 -3.90
CA TYR A 102 7.51 13.89 -3.65
C TYR A 102 6.87 12.55 -3.25
N VAL A 103 7.19 11.47 -3.94
CA VAL A 103 6.68 10.13 -3.60
C VAL A 103 7.16 9.71 -2.21
N ASP A 104 8.42 9.96 -1.88
CA ASP A 104 8.99 9.66 -0.56
C ASP A 104 8.27 10.45 0.55
N VAL A 105 8.03 11.74 0.33
CA VAL A 105 7.32 12.60 1.28
C VAL A 105 5.87 12.15 1.45
N ILE A 106 5.15 11.93 0.36
CA ILE A 106 3.75 11.43 0.43
C ILE A 106 3.71 10.08 1.13
N THR A 107 4.62 9.16 0.79
CA THR A 107 4.71 7.85 1.43
C THR A 107 4.97 7.99 2.93
N LEU A 108 5.88 8.88 3.32
CA LEU A 108 6.14 9.16 4.73
C LEU A 108 4.88 9.65 5.44
N PHE A 109 4.15 10.59 4.84
CA PHE A 109 2.90 11.10 5.43
C PHE A 109 1.81 10.03 5.54
N VAL A 110 1.63 9.21 4.49
CA VAL A 110 0.58 8.18 4.44
C VAL A 110 0.91 6.97 5.31
N THR A 111 2.16 6.49 5.26
CA THR A 111 2.56 5.27 5.97
C THR A 111 3.13 5.53 7.35
N GLY A 112 3.64 6.73 7.59
CA GLY A 112 4.40 7.09 8.80
C GLY A 112 5.84 6.59 8.80
N TYR A 113 6.31 5.88 7.75
CA TYR A 113 7.61 5.22 7.72
C TYR A 113 8.50 5.72 6.60
N LYS A 114 9.79 5.88 6.89
CA LYS A 114 10.83 6.09 5.90
C LYS A 114 11.57 4.79 5.63
N THR A 115 11.51 4.31 4.41
CA THR A 115 12.22 3.10 3.99
C THR A 115 13.71 3.38 3.79
N LEU A 116 14.55 2.62 4.49
CA LEU A 116 16.01 2.60 4.37
C LEU A 116 16.46 1.18 4.00
N GLY A 117 16.44 0.87 2.73
CA GLY A 117 16.75 -0.46 2.21
C GLY A 117 15.84 -1.54 2.81
N LYS A 118 16.37 -2.42 3.64
CA LYS A 118 15.63 -3.56 4.22
C LYS A 118 14.85 -3.23 5.50
N VAL A 119 14.89 -1.97 5.95
CA VAL A 119 14.27 -1.51 7.20
C VAL A 119 13.45 -0.25 6.94
N ASP A 120 12.26 -0.19 7.53
CA ASP A 120 11.40 0.98 7.56
C ASP A 120 11.49 1.62 8.95
N LEU A 121 12.04 2.84 9.03
CA LEU A 121 12.10 3.63 10.26
C LEU A 121 10.81 4.40 10.48
N GLY A 122 10.33 4.42 11.71
CA GLY A 122 9.11 5.11 12.09
C GLY A 122 8.28 4.36 13.15
N PRO A 123 7.02 4.76 13.35
CA PRO A 123 6.32 5.86 12.66
C PRO A 123 6.85 7.25 13.07
N TYR A 124 7.01 8.17 12.11
CA TYR A 124 7.59 9.49 12.39
C TYR A 124 6.75 10.33 13.36
N PHE A 125 5.41 10.17 13.33
CA PHE A 125 4.50 10.91 14.21
C PHE A 125 4.57 10.48 15.67
N THR A 126 5.25 9.37 16.00
CA THR A 126 5.50 8.92 17.37
C THR A 126 6.91 9.22 17.86
N VAL A 127 7.77 9.83 17.03
CA VAL A 127 9.16 10.16 17.39
C VAL A 127 9.21 11.13 18.56
N PHE A 128 8.25 12.06 18.61
CA PHE A 128 8.10 13.01 19.68
C PHE A 128 6.63 13.04 20.14
N SER A 129 6.43 13.03 21.45
CA SER A 129 5.11 13.19 22.06
C SER A 129 5.25 13.78 23.45
N PHE A 130 4.12 14.21 24.01
CA PHE A 130 4.05 14.71 25.39
C PHE A 130 2.88 14.02 26.10
N ASN A 131 3.12 13.57 27.32
CA ASN A 131 2.08 13.08 28.21
C ASN A 131 2.44 13.44 29.67
N GLU A 132 1.45 13.44 30.56
CA GLU A 132 1.65 13.89 31.94
C GLU A 132 2.55 12.96 32.79
N ILE A 133 2.68 11.69 32.41
CA ILE A 133 3.45 10.68 33.14
C ILE A 133 4.92 10.77 32.76
N GLU A 134 5.23 10.79 31.48
CA GLU A 134 6.61 10.75 30.94
C GLU A 134 7.18 12.15 30.65
N GLY A 135 6.31 13.18 30.59
CA GLY A 135 6.68 14.50 30.11
C GLY A 135 6.91 14.48 28.60
N TYR A 136 8.02 15.01 28.15
CA TYR A 136 8.47 14.85 26.76
C TYR A 136 8.97 13.43 26.54
N ARG A 137 8.44 12.80 25.51
CA ARG A 137 8.80 11.44 25.13
C ARG A 137 9.44 11.44 23.74
N PHE A 138 10.62 10.85 23.67
CA PHE A 138 11.34 10.62 22.42
C PHE A 138 11.35 9.14 22.10
N ARG A 139 10.89 8.76 20.92
CA ARG A 139 10.80 7.37 20.48
C ARG A 139 11.52 7.15 19.15
N LEU A 140 12.34 6.13 19.10
CA LEU A 140 12.94 5.64 17.86
C LEU A 140 12.47 4.20 17.65
N GLY A 141 11.85 3.94 16.51
CA GLY A 141 11.31 2.63 16.17
C GLY A 141 11.45 2.30 14.71
N GLY A 142 11.15 1.05 14.38
CA GLY A 142 11.18 0.58 13.00
C GLY A 142 10.73 -0.86 12.86
N LYS A 143 10.67 -1.29 11.62
CA LYS A 143 10.32 -2.66 11.25
C LYS A 143 11.10 -3.09 10.01
N THR A 144 11.31 -4.40 9.87
CA THR A 144 11.84 -4.95 8.62
C THR A 144 10.76 -4.98 7.55
N ASN A 145 11.15 -4.80 6.28
CA ASN A 145 10.26 -4.85 5.13
C ASN A 145 10.39 -6.16 4.34
N GLN A 146 9.72 -6.25 3.18
CA GLN A 146 9.74 -7.45 2.35
C GLN A 146 11.08 -7.72 1.68
N ASP A 147 11.92 -6.67 1.49
CA ASP A 147 13.27 -6.80 0.94
C ASP A 147 14.24 -7.42 1.94
N PHE A 148 13.92 -7.38 3.25
CA PHE A 148 14.63 -8.12 4.27
C PHE A 148 14.28 -9.60 4.20
N ASN A 149 12.99 -9.94 4.33
CA ASN A 149 12.50 -11.31 4.25
C ASN A 149 10.99 -11.31 4.00
N LYS A 150 10.51 -12.18 3.09
CA LYS A 150 9.09 -12.30 2.75
C LYS A 150 8.26 -12.98 3.84
N HIS A 151 8.90 -13.82 4.65
CA HIS A 151 8.26 -14.61 5.70
C HIS A 151 8.47 -14.07 7.11
N LEU A 152 9.62 -13.42 7.36
CA LEU A 152 9.98 -12.93 8.69
C LEU A 152 9.88 -11.42 8.76
N ARG A 153 9.10 -10.92 9.72
CA ARG A 153 9.01 -9.51 10.07
C ARG A 153 9.44 -9.30 11.51
N LEU A 154 10.37 -8.40 11.70
CA LEU A 154 10.81 -7.91 13.00
C LEU A 154 10.34 -6.47 13.15
N GLU A 155 9.90 -6.09 14.33
CA GLU A 155 9.51 -4.71 14.64
C GLU A 155 9.90 -4.37 16.08
N GLY A 156 10.15 -3.09 16.34
CA GLY A 156 10.47 -2.67 17.69
C GLY A 156 10.69 -1.18 17.81
N PHE A 157 10.76 -0.72 19.05
CA PHE A 157 11.11 0.65 19.38
C PHE A 157 11.80 0.74 20.74
N VAL A 158 12.49 1.85 20.94
CA VAL A 158 12.97 2.34 22.24
C VAL A 158 12.47 3.77 22.40
N ALA A 159 11.98 4.09 23.58
CA ALA A 159 11.53 5.45 23.93
C ALA A 159 12.11 5.87 25.28
N TYR A 160 12.28 7.17 25.48
CA TYR A 160 12.73 7.78 26.72
C TYR A 160 11.78 8.88 27.14
N GLY A 161 11.32 8.86 28.38
CA GLY A 161 10.50 9.91 29.00
C GLY A 161 11.34 10.81 29.89
N THR A 162 11.21 12.12 29.71
CA THR A 162 12.04 13.10 30.42
C THR A 162 11.64 13.34 31.87
N LYS A 163 10.36 13.09 32.20
CA LYS A 163 9.83 13.33 33.56
C LYS A 163 9.99 12.12 34.48
N ASN A 164 9.75 10.93 33.96
CA ASN A 164 9.91 9.69 34.72
C ASN A 164 11.30 9.08 34.59
N GLU A 165 12.15 9.63 33.71
CA GLU A 165 13.55 9.21 33.45
C GLU A 165 13.69 7.70 33.13
N GLN A 166 12.64 7.11 32.49
CA GLN A 166 12.62 5.69 32.20
C GLN A 166 12.68 5.40 30.70
N PHE A 167 13.31 4.25 30.40
CA PHE A 167 13.29 3.71 29.04
C PHE A 167 12.11 2.75 28.88
N ASN A 168 11.35 3.00 27.83
CA ASN A 168 10.28 2.11 27.38
C ASN A 168 10.71 1.47 26.07
N TYR A 169 10.33 0.22 25.85
CA TYR A 169 10.75 -0.51 24.66
C TYR A 169 9.75 -1.59 24.26
N SER A 170 9.82 -1.98 23.00
CA SER A 170 9.04 -3.09 22.48
C SER A 170 9.84 -3.84 21.43
N PHE A 171 9.64 -5.14 21.40
CA PHE A 171 10.16 -6.03 20.37
C PHE A 171 9.04 -6.95 19.91
N GLY A 172 8.89 -7.09 18.61
CA GLY A 172 7.92 -7.98 18.00
C GLY A 172 8.54 -8.76 16.85
N THR A 173 8.11 -9.98 16.70
CA THR A 173 8.43 -10.83 15.56
C THR A 173 7.17 -11.49 15.03
N ARG A 174 7.08 -11.62 13.70
CA ARG A 174 6.03 -12.38 13.02
C ARG A 174 6.65 -13.23 11.95
N TYR A 175 6.34 -14.51 11.98
CA TYR A 175 6.74 -15.46 10.96
C TYR A 175 5.52 -15.98 10.20
N LEU A 176 5.56 -15.84 8.88
CA LEU A 176 4.51 -16.31 7.97
C LEU A 176 4.89 -17.67 7.41
N PHE A 177 4.12 -18.69 7.71
CA PHE A 177 4.29 -20.04 7.12
C PHE A 177 3.92 -20.02 5.64
N THR A 178 2.83 -19.30 5.32
CA THR A 178 2.36 -19.11 3.95
C THR A 178 2.00 -17.64 3.73
N THR A 179 2.19 -17.17 2.50
CA THR A 179 1.85 -15.80 2.10
C THR A 179 0.46 -15.71 1.45
N LYS A 180 -0.05 -16.84 0.93
CA LYS A 180 -1.37 -16.96 0.29
C LYS A 180 -1.96 -18.36 0.60
N PRO A 181 -3.01 -18.47 1.47
CA PRO A 181 -3.51 -17.44 2.39
C PRO A 181 -2.45 -17.06 3.43
N ARG A 182 -2.56 -15.88 4.02
CA ARG A 182 -1.62 -15.44 5.05
C ARG A 182 -1.86 -16.19 6.35
N MET A 183 -0.94 -17.08 6.68
CA MET A 183 -0.93 -17.80 7.95
C MET A 183 0.43 -17.63 8.62
N GLY A 184 0.43 -17.35 9.90
CA GLY A 184 1.67 -17.16 10.63
C GLY A 184 1.47 -17.06 12.13
N VAL A 185 2.58 -17.03 12.84
CA VAL A 185 2.64 -16.84 14.28
C VAL A 185 3.42 -15.57 14.58
N GLY A 186 3.02 -14.86 15.60
CA GLY A 186 3.73 -13.67 16.06
C GLY A 186 3.91 -13.67 17.55
N PHE A 187 5.02 -13.09 17.98
CA PHE A 187 5.32 -12.81 19.37
C PHE A 187 5.62 -11.32 19.51
N LYS A 188 5.09 -10.68 20.55
CA LYS A 188 5.37 -9.28 20.87
C LYS A 188 5.57 -9.13 22.37
N TYR A 189 6.66 -8.50 22.74
CA TYR A 189 6.94 -8.07 24.10
C TYR A 189 6.96 -6.54 24.14
N ARG A 190 6.27 -5.95 25.12
CA ARG A 190 6.21 -4.50 25.28
C ARG A 190 6.36 -4.15 26.77
N HIS A 191 7.25 -3.23 27.06
CA HIS A 191 7.40 -2.54 28.33
C HIS A 191 7.20 -1.05 28.06
N ASP A 192 6.03 -0.54 28.37
CA ASP A 192 5.63 0.81 27.97
C ASP A 192 4.49 1.31 28.85
N VAL A 193 4.37 2.63 28.97
CA VAL A 193 3.23 3.27 29.63
C VAL A 193 2.04 3.19 28.66
N MET A 194 0.91 2.65 29.16
CA MET A 194 -0.30 2.52 28.37
C MET A 194 -1.46 3.22 29.08
N GLN A 195 -2.26 3.93 28.31
CA GLN A 195 -3.51 4.48 28.80
C GLN A 195 -4.58 3.37 28.86
N LEU A 196 -5.28 3.23 29.96
CA LEU A 196 -6.37 2.25 30.09
C LEU A 196 -7.46 2.50 29.04
N GLY A 197 -7.86 1.43 28.35
CA GLY A 197 -8.87 1.49 27.29
C GLY A 197 -8.34 1.85 25.91
N GLN A 198 -7.04 2.05 25.74
CA GLN A 198 -6.43 2.32 24.46
C GLN A 198 -6.17 1.01 23.68
N SER A 199 -6.56 0.97 22.40
CA SER A 199 -6.26 -0.18 21.55
C SER A 199 -4.86 -0.06 20.93
N ASP A 200 -4.25 -1.18 20.56
CA ASP A 200 -2.89 -1.27 20.00
C ASP A 200 -2.77 -0.73 18.55
N ASN A 201 -3.57 0.26 18.17
CA ASN A 201 -3.48 0.89 16.85
C ASN A 201 -2.43 2.00 16.84
N ALA A 202 -1.59 2.04 15.81
CA ALA A 202 -0.50 3.00 15.66
C ALA A 202 -0.94 4.49 15.70
N PHE A 203 -2.21 4.79 15.38
CA PHE A 203 -2.79 6.14 15.46
C PHE A 203 -3.28 6.52 16.87
N GLN A 204 -3.35 5.55 17.79
CA GLN A 204 -3.80 5.76 19.18
C GLN A 204 -2.63 5.81 20.18
N ASP A 205 -1.42 5.46 19.75
CA ASP A 205 -0.23 5.70 20.55
C ASP A 205 -0.01 7.21 20.73
N ASP A 206 0.60 7.63 21.82
CA ASP A 206 1.02 9.01 22.04
C ASP A 206 1.85 9.49 20.85
N ASN A 207 1.38 10.53 20.19
CA ASN A 207 1.98 11.06 18.98
C ASN A 207 1.89 12.60 18.97
N ILE A 208 2.62 13.22 18.05
CA ILE A 208 2.67 14.67 17.90
C ILE A 208 1.27 15.30 17.77
N LEU A 209 0.37 14.71 16.99
CA LEU A 209 -0.96 15.24 16.78
C LEU A 209 -1.80 15.16 18.06
N ALA A 210 -1.80 13.99 18.72
CA ALA A 210 -2.49 13.84 20.01
C ALA A 210 -1.94 14.79 21.07
N SER A 211 -0.64 15.10 21.05
CA SER A 211 0.00 16.04 21.99
C SER A 211 -0.38 17.51 21.75
N LEU A 212 -0.77 17.87 20.52
CA LEU A 212 -1.20 19.24 20.18
C LEU A 212 -2.65 19.54 20.60
N PHE A 213 -3.46 18.51 20.81
CA PHE A 213 -4.88 18.64 21.13
C PHE A 213 -5.23 18.23 22.58
N ARG A 214 -4.23 17.99 23.40
CA ARG A 214 -4.33 17.87 24.87
C ARG A 214 -3.94 19.17 25.55
#